data_04ef540b8c0aa38c48aff42d3aee3aae
#
_entry.id   04ef540b8c0aa38c48aff42d3aee3aae
#
_cell.length_a   1.000
_cell.length_b   1.000
_cell.length_c   1.000
_cell.angle_alpha   90.00
_cell.angle_beta   90.00
_cell.angle_gamma   90.00
#
_symmetry.space_group_name_H-M   'P 1'
#
loop_
_entity.id
_entity.type
_entity.pdbx_description
1 polymer ?
#
loop_
_entity_poly.entity_id
_entity_poly.type
_entity_poly.pdbx_seq_one_letter_code
_entity_poly.pdbx_strand_id
1 'polypeptide(L)'
;MRIVKLSAAILAALFLSATATAVTITQEGSGIAKDGEIKVKVVFEDGKIKNVDILKQQENPVLSQKVFTDLKDEIVKTDSTYLDVIAGATYSSLGLLAAVKDAAQKAGITLKKVGKKSVKAQFAIPAEGNYDVVVVGAGGAGFAAALTAKALGVSVILLEKMPQVGGNSLISGAEMNVAQSWIQKELGIKDSPELHAQDTLKGGDYKGDPAVVETMTHGTLPAAEWLKNTVGIKYEPHNLFQFGGNSVKRALIPVGQTGTEYITKLSALAQKEKIPVVTGMKAVALVKNKDGRVVGVSCESNGKKYDFYAKGGIILATG
;
A
#
# COMPACT_ATOMS: atom_id res chain seq x y z
N MET A 1 -19.10 96.62 7.66
CA MET A 1 -19.39 95.47 6.76
C MET A 1 -18.03 94.93 6.34
N ARG A 2 -17.56 93.84 7.01
CA ARG A 2 -16.26 93.20 6.73
C ARG A 2 -16.54 91.76 6.28
N ILE A 3 -16.17 91.44 5.09
CA ILE A 3 -16.26 90.14 4.46
C ILE A 3 -15.07 89.33 4.93
N VAL A 4 -15.34 88.23 5.63
CA VAL A 4 -14.32 87.21 6.02
C VAL A 4 -14.20 86.24 4.90
N LYS A 5 -13.04 86.13 4.28
CA LYS A 5 -12.74 85.07 3.29
C LYS A 5 -12.40 83.77 4.03
N LEU A 6 -13.16 82.71 3.83
CA LEU A 6 -12.83 81.38 4.31
C LEU A 6 -11.88 80.71 3.30
N SER A 7 -10.66 80.42 3.71
CA SER A 7 -9.69 79.64 2.94
C SER A 7 -9.95 78.16 3.18
N ALA A 8 -10.37 77.42 2.15
CA ALA A 8 -10.48 75.97 2.19
C ALA A 8 -9.10 75.31 2.08
N ALA A 9 -8.63 74.73 3.17
CA ALA A 9 -7.44 73.87 3.14
C ALA A 9 -7.85 72.47 2.65
N ILE A 10 -7.36 72.10 1.45
CA ILE A 10 -7.53 70.75 0.90
C ILE A 10 -6.49 69.86 1.60
N LEU A 11 -7.00 68.99 2.49
CA LEU A 11 -6.18 67.95 3.12
C LEU A 11 -6.08 66.75 2.14
N ALA A 12 -5.00 66.67 1.39
CA ALA A 12 -4.69 65.52 0.55
C ALA A 12 -4.27 64.34 1.45
N ALA A 13 -5.16 63.41 1.73
CA ALA A 13 -4.81 62.16 2.37
C ALA A 13 -4.07 61.28 1.36
N LEU A 14 -2.73 61.17 1.52
CA LEU A 14 -1.94 60.15 0.84
C LEU A 14 -2.33 58.76 1.44
N PHE A 15 -3.12 57.99 0.72
CA PHE A 15 -3.24 56.55 0.95
C PHE A 15 -1.94 55.91 0.47
N LEU A 16 -0.96 55.70 1.38
CA LEU A 16 0.06 54.68 1.14
C LEU A 16 -0.60 53.31 1.15
N SER A 17 -0.82 52.74 0.00
CA SER A 17 -1.10 51.31 -0.14
C SER A 17 0.21 50.56 0.18
N ALA A 18 0.42 50.22 1.45
CA ALA A 18 1.42 49.25 1.83
C ALA A 18 1.03 47.92 1.22
N THR A 19 1.67 47.53 0.14
CA THR A 19 1.61 46.10 -0.31
C THR A 19 2.31 45.32 0.78
N ALA A 20 1.49 44.64 1.61
CA ALA A 20 2.00 43.70 2.60
C ALA A 20 2.71 42.59 1.83
N THR A 21 4.05 42.60 1.87
CA THR A 21 4.84 41.45 1.38
C THR A 21 4.56 40.28 2.29
N ALA A 22 4.10 39.17 1.71
CA ALA A 22 3.87 37.94 2.43
C ALA A 22 5.13 37.51 3.20
N VAL A 23 5.00 37.25 4.48
CA VAL A 23 6.10 36.78 5.32
C VAL A 23 6.31 35.31 5.06
N THR A 24 7.42 34.97 4.40
CA THR A 24 7.81 33.58 4.12
C THR A 24 8.84 33.10 5.13
N ILE A 25 8.56 31.99 5.82
CA ILE A 25 9.46 31.30 6.74
C ILE A 25 9.71 29.91 6.19
N THR A 26 10.96 29.48 6.13
CA THR A 26 11.35 28.13 5.78
C THR A 26 12.00 27.46 6.98
N GLN A 27 11.51 26.31 7.40
CA GLN A 27 12.01 25.62 8.59
C GLN A 27 12.10 24.11 8.34
N GLU A 28 13.17 23.48 8.87
CA GLU A 28 13.33 22.04 8.86
C GLU A 28 12.76 21.44 10.15
N GLY A 29 12.12 20.26 9.99
CA GLY A 29 11.63 19.47 11.09
C GLY A 29 11.90 18.00 10.91
N SER A 30 11.82 17.24 12.01
CA SER A 30 12.06 15.82 12.01
C SER A 30 11.01 15.06 12.84
N GLY A 31 10.75 13.80 12.44
CA GLY A 31 9.88 12.89 13.16
C GLY A 31 10.37 11.46 13.02
N ILE A 32 10.13 10.66 14.04
CA ILE A 32 10.52 9.24 14.04
C ILE A 32 9.40 8.43 13.44
N ALA A 33 9.75 7.58 12.47
CA ALA A 33 8.87 6.63 11.82
C ALA A 33 9.33 5.18 12.06
N LYS A 34 8.81 4.21 11.30
CA LYS A 34 9.13 2.79 11.51
C LYS A 34 10.58 2.45 11.16
N ASP A 35 11.02 2.88 9.98
CA ASP A 35 12.32 2.48 9.42
C ASP A 35 13.38 3.57 9.61
N GLY A 36 13.06 4.63 10.36
CA GLY A 36 14.00 5.68 10.73
C GLY A 36 13.40 7.07 10.86
N GLU A 37 14.27 8.06 10.72
CA GLU A 37 13.91 9.46 10.83
C GLU A 37 13.38 9.99 9.49
N ILE A 38 12.23 10.66 9.52
CA ILE A 38 11.73 11.49 8.42
C ILE A 38 12.15 12.93 8.68
N LYS A 39 12.86 13.54 7.72
CA LYS A 39 13.19 14.97 7.73
C LYS A 39 12.42 15.69 6.63
N VAL A 40 11.88 16.83 6.97
CA VAL A 40 11.14 17.71 6.05
C VAL A 40 11.68 19.11 6.08
N LYS A 41 11.50 19.83 4.97
CA LYS A 41 11.62 21.28 4.88
C LYS A 41 10.23 21.83 4.59
N VAL A 42 9.72 22.66 5.48
CA VAL A 42 8.39 23.26 5.39
C VAL A 42 8.51 24.74 5.07
N VAL A 43 7.78 25.16 4.05
CA VAL A 43 7.64 26.58 3.69
C VAL A 43 6.31 27.07 4.24
N PHE A 44 6.38 28.11 5.06
CA PHE A 44 5.22 28.81 5.60
C PHE A 44 5.11 30.18 4.95
N GLU A 45 3.92 30.60 4.59
CA GLU A 45 3.60 31.92 4.07
C GLU A 45 2.43 32.48 4.87
N ASP A 46 2.62 33.65 5.50
CA ASP A 46 1.65 34.26 6.41
C ASP A 46 1.16 33.29 7.50
N GLY A 47 2.07 32.48 8.04
CA GLY A 47 1.80 31.51 9.08
C GLY A 47 1.07 30.24 8.64
N LYS A 48 0.90 30.00 7.33
CA LYS A 48 0.25 28.80 6.77
C LYS A 48 1.25 27.95 6.01
N ILE A 49 1.05 26.62 6.05
CA ILE A 49 1.86 25.68 5.29
C ILE A 49 1.60 25.85 3.79
N LYS A 50 2.63 26.19 3.04
CA LYS A 50 2.59 26.30 1.56
C LYS A 50 3.19 25.10 0.85
N ASN A 51 4.26 24.54 1.41
CA ASN A 51 4.94 23.39 0.83
C ASN A 51 5.59 22.54 1.92
N VAL A 52 5.70 21.25 1.65
CA VAL A 52 6.43 20.27 2.46
C VAL A 52 7.32 19.45 1.53
N ASP A 53 8.63 19.69 1.59
CA ASP A 53 9.62 18.88 0.87
C ASP A 53 10.16 17.79 1.79
N ILE A 54 10.22 16.57 1.29
CA ILE A 54 10.82 15.45 2.01
C ILE A 54 12.32 15.45 1.76
N LEU A 55 13.12 15.73 2.79
CA LEU A 55 14.58 15.78 2.69
C LEU A 55 15.21 14.41 2.90
N LYS A 56 14.64 13.61 3.80
CA LYS A 56 15.14 12.27 4.15
C LYS A 56 13.97 11.39 4.59
N GLN A 57 13.97 10.17 4.10
CA GLN A 57 13.13 9.09 4.61
C GLN A 57 13.74 7.74 4.19
N GLN A 58 13.50 6.70 4.96
CA GLN A 58 13.98 5.33 4.72
C GLN A 58 12.82 4.33 4.77
N GLU A 59 11.59 4.87 4.79
CA GLU A 59 10.36 4.07 4.86
C GLU A 59 10.17 3.24 3.59
N ASN A 60 9.56 2.08 3.77
CA ASN A 60 9.22 1.20 2.66
C ASN A 60 8.40 1.94 1.58
N PRO A 61 8.91 2.10 0.34
CA PRO A 61 8.29 2.98 -0.66
C PRO A 61 6.88 2.54 -1.07
N VAL A 62 6.56 1.25 -0.99
CA VAL A 62 5.22 0.75 -1.37
C VAL A 62 4.20 1.04 -0.27
N LEU A 63 4.58 0.86 0.99
CA LEU A 63 3.72 1.15 2.14
C LEU A 63 3.51 2.64 2.35
N SER A 64 4.56 3.43 2.18
CA SER A 64 4.59 4.84 2.53
C SER A 64 4.33 5.80 1.36
N GLN A 65 4.19 5.32 0.11
CA GLN A 65 3.97 6.18 -1.04
C GLN A 65 2.85 7.19 -0.80
N LYS A 66 1.68 6.73 -0.34
CA LYS A 66 0.53 7.60 -0.04
C LYS A 66 0.75 8.56 1.13
N VAL A 67 1.69 8.26 2.00
CA VAL A 67 2.09 9.19 3.07
C VAL A 67 2.80 10.39 2.47
N PHE A 68 3.72 10.16 1.53
CA PHE A 68 4.53 11.19 0.91
C PHE A 68 3.88 11.88 -0.30
N THR A 69 2.71 11.39 -0.72
CA THR A 69 1.83 12.04 -1.71
C THR A 69 0.56 12.56 -1.05
N ASP A 70 -0.41 11.71 -0.81
CA ASP A 70 -1.78 12.09 -0.43
C ASP A 70 -1.84 12.78 0.94
N LEU A 71 -1.18 12.21 1.98
CA LEU A 71 -1.15 12.81 3.31
C LEU A 71 -0.37 14.12 3.32
N LYS A 72 0.77 14.18 2.63
CA LYS A 72 1.55 15.40 2.45
C LYS A 72 0.70 16.51 1.82
N ASP A 73 0.00 16.22 0.74
CA ASP A 73 -0.86 17.18 0.04
C ASP A 73 -2.05 17.62 0.93
N GLU A 74 -2.62 16.71 1.72
CA GLU A 74 -3.69 17.06 2.65
C GLU A 74 -3.19 17.93 3.82
N ILE A 75 -1.95 17.74 4.29
CA ILE A 75 -1.29 18.63 5.28
C ILE A 75 -1.24 20.07 4.73
N VAL A 76 -0.76 20.23 3.51
CA VAL A 76 -0.66 21.55 2.86
C VAL A 76 -2.04 22.17 2.66
N LYS A 77 -3.00 21.40 2.15
CA LYS A 77 -4.36 21.85 1.85
C LYS A 77 -5.14 22.26 3.11
N THR A 78 -4.96 21.54 4.20
CA THR A 78 -5.69 21.79 5.46
C THR A 78 -4.97 22.72 6.42
N ASP A 79 -3.70 23.02 6.15
CA ASP A 79 -2.83 23.79 7.05
C ASP A 79 -2.77 23.14 8.45
N SER A 80 -2.64 21.82 8.51
CA SER A 80 -2.81 21.05 9.74
C SER A 80 -2.02 19.74 9.74
N THR A 81 -1.59 19.34 10.94
CA THR A 81 -1.08 17.99 11.23
C THR A 81 -2.06 17.15 12.07
N TYR A 82 -3.26 17.64 12.32
CA TYR A 82 -4.33 16.89 13.01
C TYR A 82 -5.16 16.11 11.97
N LEU A 83 -4.51 15.15 11.30
CA LEU A 83 -5.09 14.33 10.26
C LEU A 83 -5.05 12.86 10.65
N ASP A 84 -5.90 12.05 10.01
CA ASP A 84 -5.84 10.59 10.16
C ASP A 84 -4.61 10.03 9.43
N VAL A 85 -4.10 8.93 9.95
CA VAL A 85 -2.98 8.20 9.35
C VAL A 85 -3.45 7.42 8.11
N ILE A 86 -2.54 7.20 7.17
CA ILE A 86 -2.77 6.28 6.05
C ILE A 86 -2.81 4.86 6.59
N ALA A 87 -3.90 4.14 6.36
CA ALA A 87 -4.04 2.75 6.77
C ALA A 87 -2.93 1.89 6.16
N GLY A 88 -2.29 1.07 6.99
CA GLY A 88 -1.13 0.26 6.60
C GLY A 88 0.22 0.97 6.65
N ALA A 89 0.23 2.31 6.78
CA ALA A 89 1.45 3.12 6.91
C ALA A 89 1.40 4.04 8.15
N THR A 90 0.89 3.52 9.26
CA THR A 90 0.62 4.29 10.49
C THR A 90 1.87 4.99 11.01
N TYR A 91 2.97 4.27 11.17
CA TYR A 91 4.20 4.84 11.71
C TYR A 91 4.84 5.86 10.77
N SER A 92 4.85 5.61 9.47
CA SER A 92 5.32 6.58 8.47
C SER A 92 4.46 7.84 8.46
N SER A 93 3.12 7.69 8.60
CA SER A 93 2.19 8.82 8.73
C SER A 93 2.46 9.63 9.99
N LEU A 94 2.59 8.98 11.14
CA LEU A 94 2.90 9.66 12.41
C LEU A 94 4.26 10.36 12.35
N GLY A 95 5.26 9.76 11.71
CA GLY A 95 6.57 10.36 11.51
C GLY A 95 6.51 11.62 10.65
N LEU A 96 5.76 11.61 9.54
CA LEU A 96 5.57 12.79 8.69
C LEU A 96 4.82 13.90 9.43
N LEU A 97 3.71 13.57 10.09
CA LEU A 97 2.93 14.53 10.87
C LEU A 97 3.77 15.16 12.00
N ALA A 98 4.59 14.35 12.68
CA ALA A 98 5.52 14.83 13.71
C ALA A 98 6.60 15.74 13.13
N ALA A 99 7.18 15.40 11.98
CA ALA A 99 8.20 16.21 11.33
C ALA A 99 7.67 17.60 10.93
N VAL A 100 6.48 17.67 10.34
CA VAL A 100 5.84 18.95 9.97
C VAL A 100 5.48 19.76 11.24
N LYS A 101 4.99 19.10 12.28
CA LYS A 101 4.70 19.75 13.56
C LYS A 101 5.95 20.32 14.22
N ASP A 102 7.05 19.58 14.20
CA ASP A 102 8.36 20.04 14.72
C ASP A 102 8.85 21.29 13.96
N ALA A 103 8.75 21.28 12.61
CA ALA A 103 9.08 22.47 11.81
C ALA A 103 8.20 23.67 12.19
N ALA A 104 6.90 23.49 12.34
CA ALA A 104 5.99 24.57 12.74
C ALA A 104 6.33 25.12 14.14
N GLN A 105 6.64 24.26 15.10
CA GLN A 105 7.04 24.66 16.45
C GLN A 105 8.33 25.49 16.44
N LYS A 106 9.33 25.05 15.65
CA LYS A 106 10.60 25.79 15.49
C LYS A 106 10.41 27.15 14.79
N ALA A 107 9.42 27.24 13.89
CA ALA A 107 9.03 28.49 13.23
C ALA A 107 8.15 29.40 14.12
N GLY A 108 7.75 28.96 15.31
CA GLY A 108 6.82 29.70 16.17
C GLY A 108 5.38 29.75 15.64
N ILE A 109 5.01 28.80 14.76
CA ILE A 109 3.71 28.77 14.10
C ILE A 109 2.81 27.73 14.78
N THR A 110 1.57 28.15 15.09
CA THR A 110 0.53 27.28 15.64
C THR A 110 -0.35 26.77 14.50
N LEU A 111 -0.29 25.45 14.24
CA LEU A 111 -1.11 24.82 13.21
C LEU A 111 -2.58 24.67 13.66
N LYS A 112 -3.48 24.71 12.70
CA LYS A 112 -4.92 24.54 12.95
C LYS A 112 -5.23 23.14 13.45
N LYS A 113 -6.09 23.06 14.46
CA LYS A 113 -6.75 21.82 14.87
C LYS A 113 -7.99 21.62 14.00
N VAL A 114 -7.86 21.05 12.83
CA VAL A 114 -9.02 20.56 12.06
C VAL A 114 -9.45 19.22 12.63
N GLY A 115 -10.76 18.97 12.68
CA GLY A 115 -11.26 17.64 13.05
C GLY A 115 -10.66 16.59 12.14
N LYS A 116 -10.29 15.43 12.68
CA LYS A 116 -9.73 14.31 11.92
C LYS A 116 -10.55 14.05 10.66
N LYS A 117 -10.00 14.34 9.52
CA LYS A 117 -10.55 13.97 8.22
C LYS A 117 -9.77 12.76 7.74
N SER A 118 -10.41 11.61 7.64
CA SER A 118 -9.80 10.46 6.96
C SER A 118 -9.47 10.87 5.53
N VAL A 119 -8.23 10.66 5.13
CA VAL A 119 -7.86 10.73 3.71
C VAL A 119 -8.54 9.53 3.06
N LYS A 120 -9.74 9.76 2.55
CA LYS A 120 -10.46 8.75 1.77
C LYS A 120 -9.74 8.65 0.44
N ALA A 121 -9.00 7.56 0.25
CA ALA A 121 -8.49 7.22 -1.07
C ALA A 121 -9.72 7.14 -2.02
N GLN A 122 -9.85 8.11 -2.91
CA GLN A 122 -10.85 8.06 -3.97
C GLN A 122 -10.35 7.09 -5.03
N PHE A 123 -10.73 5.82 -4.89
CA PHE A 123 -10.59 4.87 -5.99
C PHE A 123 -11.80 5.01 -6.90
N ALA A 124 -11.56 5.02 -8.21
CA ALA A 124 -12.64 4.81 -9.16
C ALA A 124 -13.16 3.38 -8.92
N ILE A 125 -14.31 3.27 -8.26
CA ILE A 125 -15.01 1.98 -8.09
C ILE A 125 -15.61 1.67 -9.45
N PRO A 126 -15.18 0.57 -10.12
CA PRO A 126 -15.84 0.15 -11.36
C PRO A 126 -17.33 -0.02 -11.07
N ALA A 127 -18.17 0.34 -12.04
CA ALA A 127 -19.59 0.00 -11.96
C ALA A 127 -19.72 -1.50 -11.70
N GLU A 128 -20.72 -1.88 -10.91
CA GLU A 128 -21.11 -3.28 -10.71
C GLU A 128 -21.01 -4.03 -12.04
N GLY A 129 -20.27 -5.16 -12.04
CA GLY A 129 -19.91 -5.81 -13.29
C GLY A 129 -20.01 -7.32 -13.22
N ASN A 130 -20.23 -7.91 -14.40
CA ASN A 130 -20.13 -9.34 -14.61
C ASN A 130 -18.74 -9.68 -15.10
N TYR A 131 -18.05 -10.55 -14.37
CA TYR A 131 -16.72 -11.07 -14.69
C TYR A 131 -16.81 -12.60 -14.87
N ASP A 132 -15.79 -13.17 -15.47
CA ASP A 132 -15.68 -14.64 -15.45
C ASP A 132 -15.21 -15.10 -14.08
N VAL A 133 -14.27 -14.37 -13.47
CA VAL A 133 -13.74 -14.66 -12.13
C VAL A 133 -13.71 -13.38 -11.27
N VAL A 134 -14.15 -13.50 -10.02
CA VAL A 134 -13.96 -12.47 -8.99
C VAL A 134 -13.02 -13.01 -7.94
N VAL A 135 -11.92 -12.32 -7.68
CA VAL A 135 -10.94 -12.67 -6.64
C VAL A 135 -11.11 -11.73 -5.45
N VAL A 136 -11.22 -12.28 -4.25
CA VAL A 136 -11.38 -11.52 -3.00
C VAL A 136 -10.10 -11.61 -2.17
N GLY A 137 -9.44 -10.49 -1.98
CA GLY A 137 -8.16 -10.35 -1.29
C GLY A 137 -7.00 -10.12 -2.25
N ALA A 138 -6.30 -8.97 -2.14
CA ALA A 138 -5.16 -8.59 -2.98
C ALA A 138 -3.82 -8.81 -2.27
N GLY A 139 -3.65 -9.93 -1.58
CA GLY A 139 -2.36 -10.47 -1.14
C GLY A 139 -1.66 -11.24 -2.25
N GLY A 140 -0.56 -11.93 -1.92
CA GLY A 140 0.20 -12.75 -2.88
C GLY A 140 -0.66 -13.79 -3.60
N ALA A 141 -1.50 -14.51 -2.86
CA ALA A 141 -2.40 -15.52 -3.42
C ALA A 141 -3.45 -14.91 -4.38
N GLY A 142 -4.03 -13.77 -4.02
CA GLY A 142 -5.02 -13.09 -4.86
C GLY A 142 -4.44 -12.57 -6.15
N PHE A 143 -3.27 -11.96 -6.11
CA PHE A 143 -2.56 -11.54 -7.33
C PHE A 143 -2.19 -12.73 -8.21
N ALA A 144 -1.68 -13.82 -7.63
CA ALA A 144 -1.35 -15.02 -8.40
C ALA A 144 -2.61 -15.60 -9.08
N ALA A 145 -3.72 -15.70 -8.35
CA ALA A 145 -5.00 -16.18 -8.90
C ALA A 145 -5.52 -15.26 -10.03
N ALA A 146 -5.51 -13.94 -9.82
CA ALA A 146 -6.01 -12.99 -10.81
C ALA A 146 -5.15 -12.98 -12.10
N LEU A 147 -3.82 -13.00 -11.94
CA LEU A 147 -2.88 -13.05 -13.07
C LEU A 147 -2.99 -14.37 -13.84
N THR A 148 -3.15 -15.49 -13.14
CA THR A 148 -3.37 -16.80 -13.78
C THR A 148 -4.69 -16.83 -14.55
N ALA A 149 -5.78 -16.36 -13.95
CA ALA A 149 -7.08 -16.25 -14.63
C ALA A 149 -6.96 -15.38 -15.90
N LYS A 150 -6.30 -14.24 -15.78
CA LYS A 150 -6.06 -13.35 -16.93
C LYS A 150 -5.24 -14.01 -18.04
N ALA A 151 -4.20 -14.75 -17.69
CA ALA A 151 -3.38 -15.49 -18.65
C ALA A 151 -4.16 -16.59 -19.39
N LEU A 152 -5.22 -17.12 -18.75
CA LEU A 152 -6.17 -18.07 -19.39
C LEU A 152 -7.23 -17.37 -20.26
N GLY A 153 -7.14 -16.05 -20.44
CA GLY A 153 -8.00 -15.27 -21.35
C GLY A 153 -9.38 -14.92 -20.79
N VAL A 154 -9.61 -15.13 -19.48
CA VAL A 154 -10.90 -14.79 -18.85
C VAL A 154 -10.89 -13.40 -18.23
N SER A 155 -12.05 -12.78 -18.12
CA SER A 155 -12.22 -11.50 -17.43
C SER A 155 -12.15 -11.70 -15.92
N VAL A 156 -11.35 -10.88 -15.23
CA VAL A 156 -11.12 -10.99 -13.79
C VAL A 156 -11.11 -9.63 -13.12
N ILE A 157 -11.62 -9.56 -11.90
CA ILE A 157 -11.49 -8.41 -11.00
C ILE A 157 -10.93 -8.88 -9.67
N LEU A 158 -10.08 -8.05 -9.05
CA LEU A 158 -9.45 -8.28 -7.76
C LEU A 158 -9.97 -7.24 -6.75
N LEU A 159 -10.60 -7.71 -5.67
CA LEU A 159 -11.22 -6.88 -4.64
C LEU A 159 -10.41 -6.95 -3.35
N GLU A 160 -10.13 -5.79 -2.74
CA GLU A 160 -9.35 -5.69 -1.50
C GLU A 160 -10.07 -4.79 -0.49
N LYS A 161 -10.22 -5.26 0.74
CA LYS A 161 -10.87 -4.49 1.82
C LYS A 161 -10.05 -3.31 2.31
N MET A 162 -8.74 -3.45 2.31
CA MET A 162 -7.83 -2.41 2.78
C MET A 162 -7.65 -1.32 1.71
N PRO A 163 -7.25 -0.10 2.09
CA PRO A 163 -6.99 0.96 1.12
C PRO A 163 -5.73 0.70 0.28
N GLN A 164 -4.95 -0.32 0.61
CA GLN A 164 -3.77 -0.74 -0.12
C GLN A 164 -3.74 -2.26 -0.31
N VAL A 165 -3.05 -2.71 -1.35
CA VAL A 165 -2.85 -4.14 -1.66
C VAL A 165 -1.69 -4.74 -0.87
N GLY A 166 -1.63 -6.07 -0.83
CA GLY A 166 -0.47 -6.82 -0.35
C GLY A 166 -0.71 -7.66 0.88
N GLY A 167 -1.59 -7.21 1.79
CA GLY A 167 -1.89 -7.95 3.03
C GLY A 167 -0.61 -8.35 3.78
N ASN A 168 -0.62 -9.53 4.41
CA ASN A 168 0.55 -10.05 5.13
C ASN A 168 1.73 -10.42 4.21
N SER A 169 1.48 -10.69 2.93
CA SER A 169 2.55 -10.93 1.96
C SER A 169 3.48 -9.72 1.82
N LEU A 170 2.95 -8.50 1.90
CA LEU A 170 3.72 -7.27 1.78
C LEU A 170 4.68 -7.04 2.95
N ILE A 171 4.26 -7.40 4.17
CA ILE A 171 5.01 -7.15 5.40
C ILE A 171 5.87 -8.34 5.86
N SER A 172 5.86 -9.44 5.11
CA SER A 172 6.69 -10.62 5.38
C SER A 172 8.13 -10.42 4.92
N GLY A 173 9.05 -11.30 5.39
CA GLY A 173 10.41 -11.40 4.85
C GLY A 173 10.44 -11.96 3.43
N ALA A 174 9.35 -12.61 3.01
CA ALA A 174 9.10 -13.12 1.66
C ALA A 174 10.02 -14.26 1.21
N GLU A 175 10.77 -14.89 2.12
CA GLU A 175 11.47 -16.13 1.82
C GLU A 175 10.46 -17.21 1.42
N MET A 176 10.75 -17.93 0.36
CA MET A 176 9.88 -18.97 -0.18
C MET A 176 10.57 -20.32 -0.18
N ASN A 177 10.06 -21.28 0.59
CA ASN A 177 10.55 -22.66 0.55
C ASN A 177 10.27 -23.30 -0.81
N VAL A 178 11.32 -23.73 -1.52
CA VAL A 178 11.25 -24.33 -2.85
C VAL A 178 12.19 -25.51 -2.95
N ALA A 179 11.66 -26.72 -2.95
CA ALA A 179 12.44 -27.91 -3.19
C ALA A 179 12.89 -27.98 -4.65
N GLN A 180 14.11 -28.51 -4.88
CA GLN A 180 14.72 -28.67 -6.21
C GLN A 180 14.94 -27.35 -6.95
N SER A 181 15.05 -26.22 -6.25
CA SER A 181 15.30 -24.92 -6.87
C SER A 181 16.61 -24.90 -7.65
N TRP A 182 16.73 -23.96 -8.59
CA TRP A 182 17.97 -23.75 -9.36
C TRP A 182 19.18 -23.45 -8.47
N ILE A 183 18.97 -22.75 -7.33
CA ILE A 183 20.04 -22.47 -6.37
C ILE A 183 20.44 -23.75 -5.61
N GLN A 184 19.48 -24.60 -5.23
CA GLN A 184 19.81 -25.90 -4.61
C GLN A 184 20.64 -26.79 -5.56
N LYS A 185 20.27 -26.83 -6.83
CA LYS A 185 21.03 -27.59 -7.85
C LYS A 185 22.47 -27.08 -7.98
N GLU A 186 22.65 -25.77 -8.00
CA GLU A 186 23.95 -25.11 -8.07
C GLU A 186 24.81 -25.40 -6.82
N LEU A 187 24.17 -25.37 -5.64
CA LEU A 187 24.86 -25.66 -4.35
C LEU A 187 25.02 -27.14 -4.05
N GLY A 188 24.58 -28.04 -4.93
CA GLY A 188 24.63 -29.48 -4.71
C GLY A 188 23.73 -30.00 -3.60
N ILE A 189 22.70 -29.23 -3.20
CA ILE A 189 21.76 -29.61 -2.15
C ILE A 189 20.72 -30.56 -2.75
N LYS A 190 20.63 -31.77 -2.20
CA LYS A 190 19.61 -32.75 -2.56
C LYS A 190 18.33 -32.49 -1.76
N ASP A 191 17.23 -32.30 -2.46
CA ASP A 191 15.92 -32.05 -1.89
C ASP A 191 14.83 -32.60 -2.82
N SER A 192 13.62 -32.80 -2.28
CA SER A 192 12.45 -33.18 -3.08
C SER A 192 11.17 -32.59 -2.52
N PRO A 193 10.09 -32.50 -3.34
CA PRO A 193 8.77 -32.11 -2.86
C PRO A 193 8.27 -33.00 -1.70
N GLU A 194 8.58 -34.31 -1.72
CA GLU A 194 8.20 -35.28 -0.68
C GLU A 194 8.93 -34.99 0.64
N LEU A 195 10.25 -34.71 0.59
CA LEU A 195 11.01 -34.32 1.78
C LEU A 195 10.50 -32.98 2.33
N HIS A 196 10.17 -32.04 1.45
CA HIS A 196 9.56 -30.76 1.83
C HIS A 196 8.18 -31.00 2.50
N ALA A 197 7.35 -31.90 1.98
CA ALA A 197 6.06 -32.26 2.59
C ALA A 197 6.24 -32.90 3.98
N GLN A 198 7.18 -33.83 4.12
CA GLN A 198 7.49 -34.47 5.41
C GLN A 198 7.96 -33.43 6.45
N ASP A 199 8.86 -32.53 6.10
CA ASP A 199 9.32 -31.46 6.98
C ASP A 199 8.15 -30.54 7.39
N THR A 200 7.29 -30.19 6.44
CA THR A 200 6.13 -29.32 6.68
C THR A 200 5.12 -29.98 7.63
N LEU A 201 4.78 -31.23 7.39
CA LEU A 201 3.84 -31.97 8.25
C LEU A 201 4.41 -32.17 9.66
N LYS A 202 5.69 -32.56 9.75
CA LYS A 202 6.38 -32.73 11.03
C LYS A 202 6.49 -31.40 11.79
N GLY A 203 6.87 -30.32 11.13
CA GLY A 203 6.97 -28.99 11.74
C GLY A 203 5.62 -28.43 12.20
N GLY A 204 4.53 -28.88 11.60
CA GLY A 204 3.14 -28.56 11.97
C GLY A 204 2.49 -29.59 12.92
N ASP A 205 3.25 -30.43 13.62
CA ASP A 205 2.75 -31.49 14.50
C ASP A 205 1.71 -32.41 13.82
N TYR A 206 1.86 -32.62 12.52
CA TYR A 206 0.93 -33.40 11.67
C TYR A 206 -0.54 -32.93 11.73
N LYS A 207 -0.77 -31.63 12.03
CA LYS A 207 -2.10 -31.04 12.06
C LYS A 207 -2.57 -30.53 10.69
N GLY A 208 -1.66 -30.40 9.73
CA GLY A 208 -1.98 -30.00 8.35
C GLY A 208 -2.64 -31.14 7.58
N ASP A 209 -3.48 -30.77 6.59
CA ASP A 209 -4.01 -31.73 5.62
C ASP A 209 -2.89 -32.22 4.68
N PRO A 210 -2.55 -33.52 4.67
CA PRO A 210 -1.48 -34.04 3.84
C PRO A 210 -1.65 -33.76 2.35
N ALA A 211 -2.88 -33.87 1.82
CA ALA A 211 -3.14 -33.63 0.40
C ALA A 211 -2.91 -32.18 0.00
N VAL A 212 -3.26 -31.24 0.88
CA VAL A 212 -2.98 -29.80 0.68
C VAL A 212 -1.48 -29.53 0.74
N VAL A 213 -0.77 -30.12 1.71
CA VAL A 213 0.69 -29.97 1.87
C VAL A 213 1.40 -30.52 0.65
N GLU A 214 1.06 -31.73 0.17
CA GLU A 214 1.65 -32.33 -1.04
C GLU A 214 1.40 -31.45 -2.27
N THR A 215 0.16 -30.99 -2.46
CA THR A 215 -0.17 -30.08 -3.57
C THR A 215 0.70 -28.81 -3.53
N MET A 216 0.86 -28.22 -2.36
CA MET A 216 1.68 -27.03 -2.16
C MET A 216 3.14 -27.32 -2.48
N THR A 217 3.74 -28.37 -1.91
CA THR A 217 5.17 -28.65 -2.05
C THR A 217 5.57 -29.02 -3.49
N HIS A 218 4.73 -29.76 -4.21
CA HIS A 218 4.93 -30.03 -5.64
C HIS A 218 4.73 -28.78 -6.51
N GLY A 219 3.89 -27.84 -6.08
CA GLY A 219 3.62 -26.58 -6.78
C GLY A 219 4.66 -25.49 -6.56
N THR A 220 5.58 -25.61 -5.57
CA THR A 220 6.48 -24.49 -5.22
C THR A 220 7.50 -24.16 -6.29
N LEU A 221 8.09 -25.16 -6.94
CA LEU A 221 9.10 -24.91 -7.99
C LEU A 221 8.48 -24.22 -9.23
N PRO A 222 7.40 -24.72 -9.83
CA PRO A 222 6.72 -24.02 -10.92
C PRO A 222 6.29 -22.59 -10.55
N ALA A 223 5.79 -22.41 -9.32
CA ALA A 223 5.40 -21.07 -8.85
C ALA A 223 6.61 -20.13 -8.71
N ALA A 224 7.73 -20.60 -8.19
CA ALA A 224 8.97 -19.82 -8.07
C ALA A 224 9.57 -19.47 -9.45
N GLU A 225 9.51 -20.39 -10.39
CA GLU A 225 9.93 -20.15 -11.79
C GLU A 225 9.02 -19.11 -12.46
N TRP A 226 7.71 -19.18 -12.27
CA TRP A 226 6.77 -18.17 -12.75
C TRP A 226 7.05 -16.79 -12.12
N LEU A 227 7.26 -16.73 -10.80
CA LEU A 227 7.63 -15.50 -10.11
C LEU A 227 8.92 -14.90 -10.66
N LYS A 228 9.94 -15.73 -10.90
CA LYS A 228 11.22 -15.30 -11.47
C LYS A 228 11.08 -14.84 -12.93
N ASN A 229 10.48 -15.66 -13.77
CA ASN A 229 10.54 -15.49 -15.22
C ASN A 229 9.44 -14.58 -15.78
N THR A 230 8.23 -14.59 -15.17
CA THR A 230 7.06 -13.84 -15.62
C THR A 230 6.87 -12.57 -14.81
N VAL A 231 6.93 -12.68 -13.47
CA VAL A 231 6.74 -11.51 -12.57
C VAL A 231 8.04 -10.71 -12.45
N GLY A 232 9.20 -11.35 -12.65
CA GLY A 232 10.51 -10.71 -12.62
C GLY A 232 11.08 -10.54 -11.20
N ILE A 233 10.68 -11.42 -10.26
CA ILE A 233 11.28 -11.45 -8.92
C ILE A 233 12.74 -11.83 -9.02
N LYS A 234 13.59 -11.08 -8.32
CA LYS A 234 15.02 -11.39 -8.20
C LYS A 234 15.28 -12.06 -6.86
N TYR A 235 16.07 -13.11 -6.89
CA TYR A 235 16.49 -13.84 -5.70
C TYR A 235 17.99 -13.67 -5.47
N GLU A 236 18.41 -13.70 -4.20
CA GLU A 236 19.83 -13.70 -3.82
C GLU A 236 20.52 -14.88 -4.49
N PRO A 237 21.62 -14.66 -5.23
CA PRO A 237 22.35 -15.73 -5.87
C PRO A 237 23.13 -16.53 -4.82
N HIS A 238 23.31 -17.84 -5.05
CA HIS A 238 24.13 -18.74 -4.24
C HIS A 238 23.78 -18.77 -2.73
N ASN A 239 22.60 -18.27 -2.35
CA ASN A 239 22.18 -18.19 -0.95
C ASN A 239 20.76 -18.72 -0.75
N LEU A 240 20.61 -19.56 0.26
CA LEU A 240 19.32 -20.10 0.70
C LEU A 240 19.22 -20.02 2.22
N PHE A 241 18.06 -19.70 2.72
CA PHE A 241 17.76 -19.75 4.14
C PHE A 241 17.19 -21.13 4.54
N GLN A 242 17.45 -21.53 5.78
CA GLN A 242 16.86 -22.72 6.38
C GLN A 242 16.01 -22.35 7.57
N PHE A 243 14.71 -22.50 7.44
CA PHE A 243 13.81 -22.34 8.58
C PHE A 243 13.93 -23.52 9.54
N GLY A 244 13.58 -23.30 10.80
CA GLY A 244 13.44 -24.38 11.78
C GLY A 244 12.41 -25.40 11.31
N GLY A 245 12.77 -26.68 11.47
CA GLY A 245 11.95 -27.79 10.98
C GLY A 245 12.28 -28.27 9.56
N ASN A 246 13.00 -27.47 8.75
CA ASN A 246 13.47 -27.92 7.44
C ASN A 246 14.74 -28.77 7.56
N SER A 247 14.77 -29.93 6.90
CA SER A 247 15.92 -30.85 6.85
C SER A 247 17.09 -30.24 6.07
N VAL A 248 16.82 -29.39 5.08
CA VAL A 248 17.80 -28.74 4.21
C VAL A 248 17.50 -27.29 3.97
N LYS A 249 18.48 -26.53 3.51
CA LYS A 249 18.28 -25.16 3.03
C LYS A 249 17.45 -25.18 1.75
N ARG A 250 16.26 -24.58 1.76
CA ARG A 250 15.38 -24.53 0.58
C ARG A 250 14.68 -23.19 0.36
N ALA A 251 14.78 -22.25 1.30
CA ALA A 251 14.10 -20.99 1.17
C ALA A 251 14.86 -20.05 0.24
N LEU A 252 14.26 -19.73 -0.90
CA LEU A 252 14.70 -18.66 -1.79
C LEU A 252 14.51 -17.31 -1.09
N ILE A 253 15.53 -16.46 -1.15
CA ILE A 253 15.54 -15.14 -0.51
C ILE A 253 15.37 -14.09 -1.61
N PRO A 254 14.31 -13.28 -1.61
CA PRO A 254 14.19 -12.19 -2.57
C PRO A 254 15.22 -11.10 -2.29
N VAL A 255 15.74 -10.45 -3.34
CA VAL A 255 16.60 -9.28 -3.20
C VAL A 255 15.82 -8.17 -2.51
N GLY A 256 16.37 -7.63 -1.41
CA GLY A 256 15.67 -6.68 -0.55
C GLY A 256 14.94 -7.30 0.64
N GLN A 257 14.87 -8.63 0.72
CA GLN A 257 14.44 -9.40 1.90
C GLN A 257 13.09 -8.97 2.50
N THR A 258 12.17 -8.53 1.66
CA THR A 258 10.82 -8.12 2.07
C THR A 258 9.78 -8.52 1.04
N GLY A 259 8.54 -8.74 1.48
CA GLY A 259 7.39 -8.99 0.61
C GLY A 259 7.03 -7.84 -0.32
N THR A 260 7.61 -6.69 -0.10
CA THR A 260 7.45 -5.50 -0.95
C THR A 260 7.78 -5.78 -2.41
N GLU A 261 8.89 -6.48 -2.68
CA GLU A 261 9.29 -6.79 -4.07
C GLU A 261 8.20 -7.61 -4.78
N TYR A 262 7.67 -8.63 -4.09
CA TYR A 262 6.60 -9.47 -4.64
C TYR A 262 5.36 -8.63 -4.98
N ILE A 263 4.84 -7.89 -4.02
CA ILE A 263 3.60 -7.14 -4.18
C ILE A 263 3.74 -6.01 -5.19
N THR A 264 4.88 -5.31 -5.20
CA THR A 264 5.14 -4.26 -6.20
C THR A 264 5.12 -4.82 -7.62
N LYS A 265 5.82 -5.93 -7.85
CA LYS A 265 5.92 -6.51 -9.20
C LYS A 265 4.63 -7.20 -9.62
N LEU A 266 3.95 -7.92 -8.73
CA LEU A 266 2.64 -8.52 -8.99
C LEU A 266 1.60 -7.44 -9.32
N SER A 267 1.57 -6.35 -8.55
CA SER A 267 0.67 -5.22 -8.79
C SER A 267 0.97 -4.51 -10.12
N ALA A 268 2.25 -4.30 -10.44
CA ALA A 268 2.66 -3.71 -11.71
C ALA A 268 2.27 -4.60 -12.90
N LEU A 269 2.44 -5.93 -12.78
CA LEU A 269 2.02 -6.88 -13.79
C LEU A 269 0.49 -6.87 -13.96
N ALA A 270 -0.27 -6.86 -12.85
CA ALA A 270 -1.72 -6.77 -12.91
C ALA A 270 -2.20 -5.49 -13.61
N GLN A 271 -1.53 -4.37 -13.36
CA GLN A 271 -1.80 -3.10 -14.05
C GLN A 271 -1.49 -3.20 -15.55
N LYS A 272 -0.34 -3.76 -15.93
CA LYS A 272 0.05 -4.00 -17.32
C LYS A 272 -0.98 -4.86 -18.05
N GLU A 273 -1.46 -5.91 -17.40
CA GLU A 273 -2.49 -6.83 -17.92
C GLU A 273 -3.91 -6.24 -17.83
N LYS A 274 -4.05 -5.00 -17.36
CA LYS A 274 -5.32 -4.27 -17.23
C LYS A 274 -6.34 -5.02 -16.35
N ILE A 275 -5.89 -5.68 -15.29
CA ILE A 275 -6.75 -6.29 -14.29
C ILE A 275 -7.28 -5.18 -13.38
N PRO A 276 -8.59 -4.98 -13.26
CA PRO A 276 -9.15 -4.06 -12.27
C PRO A 276 -8.82 -4.53 -10.85
N VAL A 277 -8.11 -3.70 -10.07
CA VAL A 277 -7.82 -3.93 -8.66
C VAL A 277 -8.52 -2.84 -7.86
N VAL A 278 -9.52 -3.23 -7.08
CA VAL A 278 -10.38 -2.31 -6.33
C VAL A 278 -10.07 -2.44 -4.85
N THR A 279 -9.47 -1.40 -4.28
CA THR A 279 -9.17 -1.33 -2.84
C THR A 279 -10.29 -0.59 -2.07
N GLY A 280 -10.35 -0.74 -0.74
CA GLY A 280 -11.43 -0.21 0.07
C GLY A 280 -12.77 -0.92 -0.16
N MET A 281 -12.76 -2.10 -0.78
CA MET A 281 -13.92 -2.90 -1.15
C MET A 281 -14.00 -4.15 -0.27
N LYS A 282 -14.77 -4.06 0.80
CA LYS A 282 -14.91 -5.15 1.78
C LYS A 282 -15.98 -6.14 1.34
N ALA A 283 -15.59 -7.36 1.00
CA ALA A 283 -16.53 -8.47 0.79
C ALA A 283 -17.23 -8.82 2.11
N VAL A 284 -18.55 -8.91 2.10
CA VAL A 284 -19.38 -9.14 3.30
C VAL A 284 -20.28 -10.35 3.17
N ALA A 285 -20.64 -10.79 1.96
CA ALA A 285 -21.46 -11.97 1.75
C ALA A 285 -21.21 -12.58 0.36
N LEU A 286 -21.47 -13.87 0.24
CA LEU A 286 -21.54 -14.58 -1.04
C LEU A 286 -22.97 -14.52 -1.58
N VAL A 287 -23.12 -14.18 -2.86
CA VAL A 287 -24.40 -14.18 -3.56
C VAL A 287 -24.64 -15.56 -4.16
N LYS A 288 -25.80 -16.14 -3.86
CA LYS A 288 -26.23 -17.45 -4.40
C LYS A 288 -27.40 -17.28 -5.34
N ASN A 289 -27.45 -18.09 -6.40
CA ASN A 289 -28.62 -18.20 -7.26
C ASN A 289 -29.70 -19.10 -6.61
N LYS A 290 -30.81 -19.33 -7.32
CA LYS A 290 -31.94 -20.13 -6.84
C LYS A 290 -31.56 -21.60 -6.56
N ASP A 291 -30.52 -22.11 -7.20
CA ASP A 291 -30.04 -23.48 -7.05
C ASP A 291 -28.97 -23.60 -5.93
N GLY A 292 -28.73 -22.52 -5.18
CA GLY A 292 -27.74 -22.50 -4.11
C GLY A 292 -26.29 -22.34 -4.56
N ARG A 293 -26.02 -22.24 -5.88
CA ARG A 293 -24.68 -22.00 -6.42
C ARG A 293 -24.24 -20.57 -6.13
N VAL A 294 -22.98 -20.40 -5.69
CA VAL A 294 -22.36 -19.08 -5.54
C VAL A 294 -22.10 -18.50 -6.94
N VAL A 295 -22.66 -17.32 -7.19
CA VAL A 295 -22.60 -16.61 -8.47
C VAL A 295 -22.06 -15.19 -8.34
N GLY A 296 -21.72 -14.74 -7.11
CA GLY A 296 -21.23 -13.40 -6.88
C GLY A 296 -20.78 -13.18 -5.45
N VAL A 297 -20.34 -11.97 -5.18
CA VAL A 297 -19.97 -11.47 -3.87
C VAL A 297 -20.56 -10.07 -3.65
N SER A 298 -21.19 -9.88 -2.50
CA SER A 298 -21.64 -8.56 -2.03
C SER A 298 -20.51 -7.90 -1.24
N CYS A 299 -20.26 -6.64 -1.54
CA CYS A 299 -19.21 -5.85 -0.94
C CYS A 299 -19.76 -4.55 -0.37
N GLU A 300 -19.01 -3.96 0.55
CA GLU A 300 -19.28 -2.63 1.11
C GLU A 300 -18.08 -1.72 0.93
N SER A 301 -18.33 -0.49 0.51
CA SER A 301 -17.34 0.58 0.43
C SER A 301 -17.99 1.93 0.75
N ASN A 302 -17.41 2.69 1.67
CA ASN A 302 -17.92 4.02 2.06
C ASN A 302 -19.43 4.04 2.40
N GLY A 303 -19.92 2.99 3.07
CA GLY A 303 -21.33 2.86 3.47
C GLY A 303 -22.30 2.52 2.33
N LYS A 304 -21.80 2.22 1.14
CA LYS A 304 -22.58 1.74 -0.02
C LYS A 304 -22.32 0.27 -0.28
N LYS A 305 -23.33 -0.43 -0.78
CA LYS A 305 -23.24 -1.83 -1.21
C LYS A 305 -22.97 -1.92 -2.70
N TYR A 306 -22.20 -2.94 -3.09
CA TYR A 306 -21.82 -3.26 -4.47
C TYR A 306 -21.85 -4.77 -4.65
N ASP A 307 -22.44 -5.25 -5.73
CA ASP A 307 -22.48 -6.67 -6.06
C ASP A 307 -21.62 -6.94 -7.31
N PHE A 308 -20.71 -7.92 -7.19
CA PHE A 308 -19.88 -8.38 -8.29
C PHE A 308 -20.25 -9.83 -8.60
N TYR A 309 -20.61 -10.10 -9.86
CA TYR A 309 -21.04 -11.41 -10.31
C TYR A 309 -19.94 -12.10 -11.10
N ALA A 310 -19.85 -13.44 -10.97
CA ALA A 310 -18.86 -14.25 -11.64
C ALA A 310 -19.51 -15.47 -12.31
N LYS A 311 -19.31 -15.60 -13.63
CA LYS A 311 -19.81 -16.75 -14.39
C LYS A 311 -19.08 -18.05 -14.05
N GLY A 312 -17.75 -17.96 -13.89
CA GLY A 312 -16.86 -19.07 -13.57
C GLY A 312 -16.83 -19.38 -12.08
N GLY A 313 -16.71 -18.35 -11.24
CA GLY A 313 -16.68 -18.51 -9.78
C GLY A 313 -15.97 -17.40 -9.03
N ILE A 314 -15.99 -17.55 -7.69
CA ILE A 314 -15.33 -16.64 -6.75
C ILE A 314 -14.12 -17.34 -6.17
N ILE A 315 -12.97 -16.67 -6.16
CA ILE A 315 -11.75 -17.14 -5.48
C ILE A 315 -11.60 -16.33 -4.19
N LEU A 316 -11.64 -17.02 -3.05
CA LEU A 316 -11.39 -16.43 -1.75
C LEU A 316 -9.90 -16.54 -1.44
N ALA A 317 -9.21 -15.40 -1.42
CA ALA A 317 -7.78 -15.26 -1.13
C ALA A 317 -7.55 -14.28 0.04
N THR A 318 -8.42 -14.34 1.03
CA THR A 318 -8.51 -13.34 2.11
C THR A 318 -7.43 -13.48 3.19
N GLY A 319 -6.70 -14.59 3.22
CA GLY A 319 -5.68 -14.90 4.22
C GLY A 319 -6.26 -15.48 5.50
#